data_4281d8e3e04f8a67150a112a97339a83
#
_entry.id   4281d8e3e04f8a67150a112a97339a83
#
_cell.length_a   1.000
_cell.length_b   1.000
_cell.length_c   1.000
_cell.angle_alpha   90.00
_cell.angle_beta   90.00
_cell.angle_gamma   90.00
#
_symmetry.space_group_name_H-M   'P 1'
#
loop_
_entity.id
_entity.type
_entity.pdbx_description
1 polymer ?
#
loop_
_entity_poly.entity_id
_entity_poly.type
_entity_poly.pdbx_seq_one_letter_code
_entity_poly.pdbx_strand_id
1 'polypeptide(L)'
;MPANTVVPEAYVTVEFAPSLRRHVECAAQLVVAQRLRDALVNALKAAPELSHYVFDDQGSIRKHVAIFVNQVLLRDRRDLSQVLAPGDKVLVIQALSGG
;
A
#
# COMPACT_ATOMS: atom_id res chain seq x y z
N MET A 1 13.47 -17.34 23.71
CA MET A 1 13.26 -17.09 23.19
C MET A 1 13.08 -16.69 22.47
N PRO A 2 13.10 -16.50 22.51
CA PRO A 2 12.82 -16.06 21.86
C PRO A 2 12.53 -15.75 21.08
N ALA A 3 12.30 -15.80 20.94
CA ALA A 3 12.01 -15.49 20.31
C ALA A 3 11.69 -14.96 19.65
N ASN A 4 11.62 -14.83 19.66
CA ASN A 4 11.40 -14.18 19.11
C ASN A 4 11.26 -13.43 18.50
N THR A 5 10.72 -13.47 18.81
CA THR A 5 10.63 -12.41 18.57
C THR A 5 11.26 -11.79 17.52
N VAL A 6 11.42 -12.24 16.74
CA VAL A 6 12.07 -11.76 15.64
C VAL A 6 11.21 -11.01 14.73
N VAL A 7 11.59 -9.85 14.40
CA VAL A 7 10.89 -9.10 13.40
C VAL A 7 11.18 -9.72 12.08
N PRO A 8 10.16 -10.09 11.38
CA PRO A 8 10.36 -10.68 10.07
C PRO A 8 11.04 -9.70 9.15
N GLU A 9 11.96 -10.21 8.42
CA GLU A 9 12.82 -9.40 7.61
C GLU A 9 12.17 -8.81 6.40
N ALA A 10 11.03 -9.30 6.01
CA ALA A 10 10.39 -8.82 4.80
C ALA A 10 9.09 -8.08 5.06
N TYR A 11 8.90 -7.61 6.28
CA TYR A 11 7.67 -6.92 6.61
C TYR A 11 7.77 -5.45 6.28
N VAL A 12 6.71 -4.96 5.66
CA VAL A 12 6.55 -3.55 5.37
C VAL A 12 5.19 -3.12 5.89
N THR A 13 5.01 -1.83 6.12
CA THR A 13 3.75 -1.29 6.58
C THR A 13 3.05 -0.62 5.42
N VAL A 14 1.76 -0.94 5.23
CA VAL A 14 0.93 -0.27 4.25
C VAL A 14 -0.15 0.48 5.00
N GLU A 15 -0.17 1.78 4.86
CA GLU A 15 -1.07 2.65 5.60
C GLU A 15 -2.00 3.35 4.63
N PHE A 16 -3.28 3.45 5.01
CA PHE A 16 -4.29 4.12 4.20
C PHE A 16 -4.69 5.39 4.91
N ALA A 17 -4.66 6.50 4.18
CA ALA A 17 -5.00 7.78 4.77
C ALA A 17 -6.47 7.81 5.20
N PRO A 18 -6.80 8.66 6.17
CA PRO A 18 -8.17 8.72 6.68
C PRO A 18 -9.22 8.98 5.61
N SER A 19 -8.87 9.74 4.58
CA SER A 19 -9.82 10.02 3.52
C SER A 19 -10.25 8.75 2.78
N LEU A 20 -9.36 7.77 2.68
CA LEU A 20 -9.71 6.50 2.08
C LEU A 20 -10.49 5.63 3.06
N ARG A 21 -10.17 5.74 4.33
CA ARG A 21 -10.84 4.92 5.32
C ARG A 21 -12.27 5.33 5.58
N ARG A 22 -12.68 6.44 4.99
CA ARG A 22 -14.07 6.84 5.06
C ARG A 22 -14.99 5.81 4.42
N HIS A 23 -14.48 5.11 3.43
CA HIS A 23 -15.31 4.17 2.67
C HIS A 23 -15.36 2.81 3.34
N VAL A 24 -14.28 2.42 3.98
CA VAL A 24 -14.23 1.18 4.75
C VAL A 24 -13.24 1.37 5.86
N GLU A 25 -13.43 0.63 6.92
CA GLU A 25 -12.48 0.62 8.00
C GLU A 25 -11.31 -0.22 7.60
N CYS A 26 -10.15 0.38 7.53
CA CYS A 26 -8.96 -0.36 7.16
C CYS A 26 -7.77 0.22 7.89
N ALA A 27 -7.32 -0.47 8.91
CA ALA A 27 -6.15 -0.04 9.66
C ALA A 27 -4.90 -0.26 8.84
N ALA A 28 -3.82 0.34 9.27
CA ALA A 28 -2.54 0.06 8.65
C ALA A 28 -2.25 -1.43 8.72
N GLN A 29 -1.68 -1.96 7.67
CA GLN A 29 -1.41 -3.38 7.57
C GLN A 29 0.09 -3.64 7.56
N LEU A 30 0.50 -4.65 8.31
CA LEU A 30 1.87 -5.11 8.28
C LEU A 30 1.87 -6.36 7.39
N VAL A 31 2.54 -6.28 6.27
CA VAL A 31 2.50 -7.38 5.30
C VAL A 31 3.90 -7.83 4.94
N VAL A 32 4.02 -9.10 4.62
CA VAL A 32 5.24 -9.65 4.08
C VAL A 32 5.18 -9.43 2.58
N ALA A 33 6.13 -8.69 2.07
CA ALA A 33 6.11 -8.41 0.64
C ALA A 33 7.51 -8.08 0.17
N GLN A 34 7.76 -8.43 -1.06
CA GLN A 34 9.02 -8.09 -1.67
C GLN A 34 8.86 -7.03 -2.73
N ARG A 35 7.69 -6.93 -3.31
CA ARG A 35 7.42 -5.95 -4.34
C ARG A 35 6.25 -5.10 -3.93
N LEU A 36 6.24 -3.89 -4.42
CA LEU A 36 5.19 -2.95 -4.07
C LEU A 36 3.80 -3.50 -4.41
N ARG A 37 3.66 -4.13 -5.57
CA ARG A 37 2.37 -4.69 -5.95
C ARG A 37 1.91 -5.73 -4.93
N ASP A 38 2.82 -6.60 -4.51
CA ASP A 38 2.45 -7.64 -3.55
C ASP A 38 2.04 -7.04 -2.22
N ALA A 39 2.73 -6.01 -1.79
CA ALA A 39 2.39 -5.36 -0.53
C ALA A 39 0.99 -4.76 -0.60
N LEU A 40 0.69 -4.08 -1.70
CA LEU A 40 -0.62 -3.45 -1.86
C LEU A 40 -1.72 -4.50 -1.94
N VAL A 41 -1.51 -5.54 -2.72
CA VAL A 41 -2.51 -6.59 -2.87
C VAL A 41 -2.77 -7.28 -1.54
N ASN A 42 -1.70 -7.57 -0.80
CA ASN A 42 -1.87 -8.23 0.49
C ASN A 42 -2.57 -7.35 1.50
N ALA A 43 -2.21 -6.08 1.53
CA ALA A 43 -2.85 -5.15 2.46
C ALA A 43 -4.34 -4.99 2.13
N LEU A 44 -4.66 -4.96 0.85
CA LEU A 44 -6.04 -4.74 0.43
C LEU A 44 -6.92 -5.97 0.60
N LYS A 45 -6.35 -7.10 0.95
CA LYS A 45 -7.17 -8.26 1.29
C LYS A 45 -8.04 -7.98 2.51
N ALA A 46 -7.61 -7.08 3.37
CA ALA A 46 -8.38 -6.72 4.54
C ALA A 46 -9.54 -5.79 4.19
N ALA A 47 -9.50 -5.18 3.02
CA ALA A 47 -10.55 -4.25 2.60
C ALA A 47 -10.75 -4.34 1.10
N PRO A 48 -11.44 -5.40 0.64
CA PRO A 48 -11.58 -5.61 -0.81
C PRO A 48 -12.22 -4.45 -1.54
N GLU A 49 -13.08 -3.70 -0.86
CA GLU A 49 -13.72 -2.56 -1.50
C GLU A 49 -12.72 -1.49 -1.87
N LEU A 50 -11.70 -1.32 -1.05
CA LEU A 50 -10.66 -0.37 -1.38
C LEU A 50 -9.83 -0.82 -2.57
N SER A 51 -9.77 -2.12 -2.81
CA SER A 51 -9.01 -2.61 -3.93
C SER A 51 -9.52 -2.02 -5.24
N HIS A 52 -10.83 -1.96 -5.40
CA HIS A 52 -11.42 -1.38 -6.61
C HIS A 52 -11.22 0.12 -6.67
N TYR A 53 -11.05 0.75 -5.53
CA TYR A 53 -10.84 2.17 -5.46
C TYR A 53 -9.39 2.54 -5.82
N VAL A 54 -8.47 1.66 -5.49
CA VAL A 54 -7.04 1.90 -5.69
C VAL A 54 -6.58 1.45 -7.08
N PHE A 55 -7.01 0.28 -7.51
CA PHE A 55 -6.57 -0.29 -8.77
C PHE A 55 -7.67 -0.20 -9.83
N ASP A 56 -7.25 0.06 -11.07
CA ASP A 56 -8.19 -0.03 -12.18
C ASP A 56 -8.21 -1.46 -12.72
N ASP A 57 -8.94 -1.67 -13.80
CA ASP A 57 -9.12 -3.01 -14.35
C ASP A 57 -7.84 -3.64 -14.85
N GLN A 58 -6.85 -2.83 -15.10
CA GLN A 58 -5.59 -3.35 -15.62
C GLN A 58 -4.52 -3.45 -14.56
N GLY A 59 -4.90 -3.20 -13.32
CA GLY A 59 -3.96 -3.30 -12.22
C GLY A 59 -3.06 -2.09 -12.05
N SER A 60 -3.40 -1.00 -12.70
CA SER A 60 -2.67 0.25 -12.52
C SER A 60 -3.30 1.05 -11.40
N ILE A 61 -2.55 1.96 -10.82
CA ILE A 61 -3.07 2.83 -9.77
C ILE A 61 -3.97 3.88 -10.42
N ARG A 62 -5.17 4.05 -9.86
CA ARG A 62 -6.11 5.02 -10.41
C ARG A 62 -5.62 6.43 -10.22
N LYS A 63 -6.11 7.35 -11.07
CA LYS A 63 -5.64 8.74 -11.08
C LYS A 63 -5.86 9.45 -9.77
N HIS A 64 -6.93 9.14 -9.07
CA HIS A 64 -7.27 9.85 -7.86
C HIS A 64 -6.59 9.26 -6.62
N VAL A 65 -5.64 8.37 -6.82
CA VAL A 65 -4.91 7.74 -5.73
C VAL A 65 -3.44 8.07 -5.90
N ALA A 66 -2.78 8.41 -4.82
CA ALA A 66 -1.34 8.63 -4.81
C ALA A 66 -0.72 7.65 -3.82
N ILE A 67 0.43 7.14 -4.19
CA ILE A 67 1.18 6.19 -3.37
C ILE A 67 2.52 6.81 -3.06
N PHE A 68 2.91 6.76 -1.79
CA PHE A 68 4.23 7.19 -1.38
C PHE A 68 4.95 5.99 -0.78
N VAL A 69 6.21 5.82 -1.13
CA VAL A 69 7.07 4.82 -0.52
C VAL A 69 8.15 5.57 0.21
N ASN A 70 8.16 5.45 1.53
CA ASN A 70 9.10 6.18 2.39
C ASN A 70 9.11 7.67 2.05
N GLN A 71 7.90 8.22 1.89
CA GLN A 71 7.70 9.65 1.65
C GLN A 71 8.10 10.11 0.25
N VAL A 72 8.39 9.17 -0.64
CA VAL A 72 8.71 9.49 -2.03
C VAL A 72 7.53 9.10 -2.90
N LEU A 73 7.03 10.04 -3.67
CA LEU A 73 5.87 9.80 -4.52
C LEU A 73 6.18 8.78 -5.60
N LEU A 74 5.32 7.78 -5.70
CA LEU A 74 5.43 6.80 -6.77
C LEU A 74 5.07 7.46 -8.09
N ARG A 75 5.97 7.35 -9.06
CA ARG A 75 5.73 7.99 -10.34
C ARG A 75 5.14 7.05 -11.37
N ASP A 76 5.62 5.83 -11.40
CA ASP A 76 5.11 4.88 -12.37
C ASP A 76 3.93 4.14 -11.77
N ARG A 77 2.74 4.44 -12.27
CA ARG A 77 1.51 3.92 -11.70
C ARG A 77 1.14 2.57 -12.26
N ARG A 78 1.85 2.09 -13.22
CA ARG A 78 1.59 0.80 -13.84
C ARG A 78 2.57 -0.26 -13.40
N ASP A 79 3.84 0.12 -13.35
CA ASP A 79 4.87 -0.82 -12.97
C ASP A 79 5.07 -0.72 -11.47
N LEU A 80 4.56 -1.69 -10.77
CA LEU A 80 4.63 -1.73 -9.33
C LEU A 80 5.60 -2.81 -8.87
N SER A 81 6.64 -3.04 -9.65
CA SER A 81 7.60 -4.09 -9.37
C SER A 81 8.73 -3.65 -8.45
N GLN A 82 8.71 -2.41 -8.02
CA GLN A 82 9.72 -1.90 -7.10
C GLN A 82 9.86 -2.83 -5.90
N VAL A 83 11.09 -3.19 -5.58
CA VAL A 83 11.36 -4.06 -4.44
C VAL A 83 11.39 -3.22 -3.17
N LEU A 84 10.67 -3.67 -2.16
CA LEU A 84 10.64 -2.98 -0.89
C LEU A 84 11.59 -3.66 0.08
N ALA A 85 12.21 -2.85 0.92
CA ALA A 85 13.11 -3.33 1.95
C ALA A 85 12.36 -3.46 3.27
N PRO A 86 12.85 -4.30 4.16
CA PRO A 86 12.21 -4.43 5.47
C PRO A 86 12.11 -3.08 6.15
N GLY A 87 10.96 -2.80 6.72
CA GLY A 87 10.74 -1.54 7.41
C GLY A 87 10.22 -0.42 6.53
N ASP A 88 10.13 -0.65 5.23
CA ASP A 88 9.61 0.38 4.34
C ASP A 88 8.16 0.68 4.69
N LYS A 89 7.76 1.91 4.41
CA LYS A 89 6.40 2.38 4.64
C LYS A 89 5.78 2.77 3.33
N VAL A 90 4.59 2.22 3.09
CA VAL A 90 3.80 2.58 1.91
C VAL A 90 2.57 3.32 2.40
N LEU A 91 2.36 4.52 1.87
CA LEU A 91 1.20 5.31 2.24
C LEU A 91 0.32 5.48 1.01
N VAL A 92 -0.94 5.14 1.17
CA VAL A 92 -1.94 5.26 0.10
C VAL A 92 -2.88 6.38 0.47
N ILE A 93 -2.98 7.39 -0.37
CA ILE A 93 -3.84 8.53 -0.09
C ILE A 93 -4.72 8.82 -1.29
N GLN A 94 -5.77 9.58 -1.05
CA GLN A 94 -6.59 10.09 -2.12
C GLN A 94 -5.95 11.37 -2.61
N ALA A 95 -5.56 11.38 -3.88
CA ALA A 95 -4.95 12.56 -4.45
C ALA A 95 -6.03 13.59 -4.67
N LEU A 96 -5.68 14.84 -4.45
CA LEU A 96 -6.58 15.92 -4.78
C LEU A 96 -6.63 15.99 -6.29
N SER A 97 -7.81 15.89 -6.79
CA SER A 97 -7.95 16.00 -8.21
C SER A 97 -7.64 17.42 -8.55
N GLY A 98 -6.76 17.58 -9.33
CA GLY A 98 -6.29 18.78 -9.71
C GLY A 98 -7.14 19.81 -9.88
N GLY A 99 -7.64 19.50 -9.23
CA GLY A 99 -8.33 20.65 -9.41
C GLY A 99 -7.47 20.97 -10.01
#